data_b5b9e03d40983c5339eac28af1ad5bfc
#
_entry.id   b5b9e03d40983c5339eac28af1ad5bfc
#
_cell.length_a   1.000
_cell.length_b   1.000
_cell.length_c   1.000
_cell.angle_alpha   90.00
_cell.angle_beta   90.00
_cell.angle_gamma   90.00
#
_symmetry.space_group_name_H-M   'P 1'
#
loop_
_entity.id
_entity.type
_entity.pdbx_description
1 polymer ?
#
loop_
_entity_poly.entity_id
_entity_poly.type
_entity_poly.pdbx_seq_one_letter_code
_entity_poly.pdbx_strand_id
1 'polypeptide(L)'
;MHTRPTLFALTTLASALLTACGGGGGGSEAVKTSLSGTVADGYLTGATVCLDINGSGVCDSGEPSAITTAGGKYTLTGITAGDEAKYPIVVSVPATAIDSDNPGGTVGKAYFLSSPAGKGGFVSPLTTLVQQKVAAGASVEAAEGAVKALLSISDTTVSLFSDYVAAQGTAVQTDATAAGRYARAHEAARVVAASLQAGYEAIQSDADAKAVHKVLLAQAEDALTIQKATAADSTNPTFSTAGVVAADSPNALKKMLAFEKGAAAAATQAVSIDFDVTAGGQPVACGVALTGLGTQATSGQVKDLRFYISNVLLIDAQGRQVPVTLDENPNQSRDVALIDFEDATGKCPTSTGTAATHTAITGKVAPGSYVGVAMTLGVPVRSADADRLPLNHSDTTAAATPALLSSGAMAWSWQSGRKFSKIEFVPDAPIARPSGTTTTWNVHLGSTGCKGDPTKGVVTACTNPNRMDFSFAAFNAGTQKIVLDLAELFRHSNLAYDGGGAAGCMSGSTDPECPGIFQALQIDLASGLPINGGAAQKVFAVRAK
;
A
#
# COMPACT_ATOMS: atom_id res chain seq x y z
N MET A 1 -16.14 -61.71 -49.49
CA MET A 1 -15.44 -61.03 -50.60
C MET A 1 -14.41 -60.12 -50.00
N HIS A 2 -13.17 -60.39 -50.33
CA HIS A 2 -11.94 -59.69 -49.84
C HIS A 2 -11.82 -58.28 -50.37
N THR A 3 -11.27 -57.37 -49.61
CA THR A 3 -10.18 -56.50 -50.05
C THR A 3 -9.48 -55.83 -48.84
N ARG A 4 -8.17 -56.03 -48.77
CA ARG A 4 -7.24 -55.38 -47.81
C ARG A 4 -6.84 -54.00 -48.34
N PRO A 5 -6.48 -53.03 -47.51
CA PRO A 5 -5.77 -51.84 -47.92
C PRO A 5 -4.24 -52.04 -47.79
N THR A 6 -3.55 -51.48 -48.75
CA THR A 6 -2.11 -51.45 -48.94
C THR A 6 -1.38 -50.51 -47.98
N LEU A 7 -0.26 -51.02 -47.42
CA LEU A 7 0.72 -50.28 -46.66
C LEU A 7 1.62 -49.43 -47.61
N PHE A 8 1.78 -48.13 -47.34
CA PHE A 8 2.85 -47.32 -47.93
C PHE A 8 3.99 -47.21 -46.91
N ALA A 9 5.16 -47.73 -47.29
CA ALA A 9 6.41 -47.58 -46.57
C ALA A 9 7.10 -46.26 -46.97
N LEU A 10 7.42 -45.41 -46.00
CA LEU A 10 8.28 -44.25 -46.20
C LEU A 10 9.72 -44.64 -45.88
N THR A 11 10.57 -44.62 -46.86
CA THR A 11 12.02 -44.82 -46.75
C THR A 11 12.69 -43.55 -46.28
N THR A 12 13.34 -43.60 -45.11
CA THR A 12 14.25 -42.56 -44.62
C THR A 12 15.62 -42.71 -45.27
N LEU A 13 16.05 -41.69 -46.00
CA LEU A 13 17.43 -41.57 -46.52
C LEU A 13 18.31 -41.00 -45.39
N ALA A 14 19.18 -41.79 -44.81
CA ALA A 14 20.27 -41.34 -43.94
C ALA A 14 21.48 -40.98 -44.81
N SER A 15 21.82 -39.70 -44.90
CA SER A 15 23.08 -39.24 -45.47
C SER A 15 24.12 -39.09 -44.36
N ALA A 16 25.04 -40.02 -44.26
CA ALA A 16 26.25 -39.92 -43.46
C ALA A 16 27.28 -39.06 -44.19
N LEU A 17 27.63 -37.92 -43.64
CA LEU A 17 28.82 -37.15 -44.01
C LEU A 17 29.88 -37.38 -42.94
N LEU A 18 30.89 -38.19 -43.27
CA LEU A 18 32.17 -38.21 -42.59
C LEU A 18 32.97 -36.99 -43.03
N THR A 19 33.33 -36.12 -42.12
CA THR A 19 34.38 -35.14 -42.30
C THR A 19 35.46 -35.32 -41.26
N ALA A 20 36.67 -35.27 -41.75
CA ALA A 20 37.92 -35.60 -41.09
C ALA A 20 38.30 -34.66 -39.96
N CYS A 21 39.05 -35.18 -38.99
CA CYS A 21 39.82 -34.46 -38.00
C CYS A 21 40.72 -33.38 -38.61
N GLY A 22 40.51 -32.13 -38.09
CA GLY A 22 41.49 -31.06 -38.19
C GLY A 22 41.46 -30.32 -36.84
N GLY A 23 42.52 -30.50 -36.03
CA GLY A 23 42.65 -29.82 -34.72
C GLY A 23 42.83 -28.31 -34.91
N GLY A 24 42.05 -27.56 -34.21
CA GLY A 24 42.16 -26.13 -34.01
C GLY A 24 41.29 -25.78 -32.80
N GLY A 25 41.90 -25.36 -31.69
CA GLY A 25 41.20 -24.90 -30.48
C GLY A 25 40.42 -23.61 -30.77
N GLY A 26 39.19 -23.77 -31.20
CA GLY A 26 38.18 -22.71 -31.23
C GLY A 26 37.16 -23.00 -30.16
N GLY A 27 37.07 -22.14 -29.14
CA GLY A 27 35.97 -22.17 -28.22
C GLY A 27 34.68 -22.12 -29.06
N SER A 28 33.79 -23.11 -28.90
CA SER A 28 32.48 -23.10 -29.55
C SER A 28 31.73 -21.88 -29.02
N GLU A 29 31.54 -20.85 -29.85
CA GLU A 29 30.66 -19.75 -29.49
C GLU A 29 29.27 -20.34 -29.17
N ALA A 30 28.72 -19.94 -28.01
CA ALA A 30 27.39 -20.37 -27.60
C ALA A 30 26.37 -19.94 -28.66
N VAL A 31 25.52 -20.86 -29.08
CA VAL A 31 24.45 -20.57 -30.06
C VAL A 31 23.57 -19.47 -29.47
N LYS A 32 23.36 -18.42 -30.28
CA LYS A 32 22.51 -17.30 -29.89
C LYS A 32 21.11 -17.47 -30.50
N THR A 33 20.10 -17.07 -29.72
CA THR A 33 18.68 -17.10 -30.07
C THR A 33 18.03 -15.75 -29.81
N SER A 34 16.74 -15.63 -30.12
CA SER A 34 15.92 -14.45 -29.82
C SER A 34 14.60 -14.87 -29.21
N LEU A 35 14.05 -13.98 -28.38
CA LEU A 35 12.74 -14.13 -27.76
C LEU A 35 11.88 -12.90 -28.09
N SER A 36 10.72 -13.13 -28.70
CA SER A 36 9.74 -12.06 -28.98
C SER A 36 8.51 -12.20 -28.11
N GLY A 37 7.93 -11.07 -27.76
CA GLY A 37 6.73 -11.03 -26.92
C GLY A 37 6.01 -9.68 -26.96
N THR A 38 5.05 -9.57 -26.06
CA THR A 38 4.21 -8.37 -25.87
C THR A 38 4.16 -8.02 -24.39
N VAL A 39 4.28 -6.75 -24.09
CA VAL A 39 4.05 -6.20 -22.74
C VAL A 39 2.73 -5.45 -22.72
N ALA A 40 1.85 -5.84 -21.82
CA ALA A 40 0.51 -5.24 -21.72
C ALA A 40 0.04 -5.15 -20.28
N ASP A 41 -0.61 -4.06 -20.04
CA ASP A 41 -1.49 -3.63 -18.98
C ASP A 41 -2.81 -3.16 -19.65
N GLY A 42 -2.91 -2.11 -20.46
CA GLY A 42 -2.94 -1.98 -21.90
C GLY A 42 -1.56 -2.30 -22.55
N TYR A 43 -1.47 -2.12 -23.86
CA TYR A 43 -0.21 -2.32 -24.58
C TYR A 43 0.78 -1.18 -24.26
N LEU A 44 1.93 -1.53 -23.70
CA LEU A 44 2.92 -0.57 -23.20
C LEU A 44 4.00 -0.29 -24.24
N THR A 45 4.10 0.94 -24.70
CA THR A 45 5.17 1.41 -25.60
C THR A 45 6.21 2.21 -24.80
N GLY A 46 7.50 1.92 -25.00
CA GLY A 46 8.59 2.63 -24.33
C GLY A 46 9.02 2.01 -23.00
N ALA A 47 8.57 0.82 -22.66
CA ALA A 47 9.05 0.05 -21.51
C ALA A 47 10.34 -0.72 -21.89
N THR A 48 11.27 -0.86 -20.95
CA THR A 48 12.50 -1.67 -21.11
C THR A 48 12.23 -3.09 -20.65
N VAL A 49 12.47 -4.06 -21.52
CA VAL A 49 12.35 -5.51 -21.27
C VAL A 49 13.73 -6.14 -21.24
N CYS A 50 14.01 -7.03 -20.30
CA CYS A 50 15.26 -7.80 -20.23
C CYS A 50 15.04 -9.24 -19.79
N LEU A 51 16.03 -10.09 -20.07
CA LEU A 51 16.15 -11.41 -19.49
C LEU A 51 17.00 -11.28 -18.21
N ASP A 52 16.41 -11.46 -17.04
CA ASP A 52 17.04 -11.28 -15.72
C ASP A 52 17.95 -12.48 -15.41
N ILE A 53 19.17 -12.44 -15.96
CA ILE A 53 20.14 -13.55 -15.89
C ILE A 53 20.78 -13.61 -14.49
N ASN A 54 21.02 -12.47 -13.87
CA ASN A 54 21.64 -12.39 -12.55
C ASN A 54 20.63 -12.54 -11.41
N GLY A 55 19.34 -12.50 -11.73
CA GLY A 55 18.26 -12.63 -10.77
C GLY A 55 18.12 -11.42 -9.85
N SER A 56 18.45 -10.22 -10.29
CA SER A 56 18.35 -8.99 -9.50
C SER A 56 16.91 -8.49 -9.34
N GLY A 57 16.04 -8.84 -10.29
CA GLY A 57 14.67 -8.33 -10.39
C GLY A 57 14.56 -7.00 -11.16
N VAL A 58 15.64 -6.48 -11.70
CA VAL A 58 15.69 -5.27 -12.55
C VAL A 58 16.47 -5.54 -13.83
N CYS A 59 16.36 -4.64 -14.80
CA CYS A 59 17.17 -4.73 -16.01
C CYS A 59 18.57 -4.17 -15.77
N ASP A 60 19.56 -5.04 -15.77
CA ASP A 60 20.95 -4.68 -15.55
C ASP A 60 21.74 -4.52 -16.85
N SER A 61 22.85 -3.78 -16.76
CA SER A 61 23.77 -3.62 -17.89
C SER A 61 24.41 -4.96 -18.25
N GLY A 62 24.37 -5.30 -19.54
CA GLY A 62 24.93 -6.56 -20.08
C GLY A 62 23.92 -7.67 -20.24
N GLU A 63 22.70 -7.51 -19.77
CA GLU A 63 21.60 -8.45 -20.04
C GLU A 63 20.99 -8.23 -21.43
N PRO A 64 20.51 -9.29 -22.10
CA PRO A 64 19.71 -9.13 -23.31
C PRO A 64 18.50 -8.25 -23.03
N SER A 65 18.42 -7.10 -23.69
CA SER A 65 17.36 -6.12 -23.44
C SER A 65 16.81 -5.48 -24.71
N ALA A 66 15.59 -4.98 -24.67
CA ALA A 66 14.92 -4.24 -25.73
C ALA A 66 13.91 -3.24 -25.16
N ILE A 67 13.58 -2.22 -25.96
CA ILE A 67 12.51 -1.28 -25.64
C ILE A 67 11.25 -1.70 -26.40
N THR A 68 10.09 -1.69 -25.74
CA THR A 68 8.82 -2.02 -26.39
C THR A 68 8.42 -0.97 -27.42
N THR A 69 7.93 -1.43 -28.56
CA THR A 69 7.41 -0.62 -29.66
C THR A 69 5.87 -0.55 -29.63
N ALA A 70 5.28 0.06 -30.63
CA ALA A 70 3.81 0.15 -30.77
C ALA A 70 3.13 -1.23 -30.60
N GLY A 71 2.04 -1.27 -29.84
CA GLY A 71 1.34 -2.51 -29.48
C GLY A 71 2.09 -3.35 -28.44
N GLY A 72 3.02 -2.75 -27.68
CA GLY A 72 3.76 -3.41 -26.60
C GLY A 72 4.78 -4.46 -27.07
N LYS A 73 5.12 -4.49 -28.36
CA LYS A 73 5.96 -5.55 -28.96
C LYS A 73 7.44 -5.37 -28.62
N TYR A 74 8.13 -6.48 -28.33
CA TYR A 74 9.57 -6.50 -28.13
C TYR A 74 10.22 -7.74 -28.74
N THR A 75 11.53 -7.66 -28.98
CA THR A 75 12.37 -8.80 -29.35
C THR A 75 13.72 -8.66 -28.69
N LEU A 76 14.01 -9.57 -27.76
CA LEU A 76 15.34 -9.73 -27.16
C LEU A 76 16.21 -10.53 -28.13
N THR A 77 17.43 -10.09 -28.35
CA THR A 77 18.42 -10.75 -29.20
C THR A 77 19.69 -11.09 -28.43
N GLY A 78 20.51 -11.97 -28.94
CA GLY A 78 21.78 -12.32 -28.30
C GLY A 78 21.64 -13.22 -27.08
N ILE A 79 20.49 -13.84 -26.87
CA ILE A 79 20.24 -14.79 -25.78
C ILE A 79 21.05 -16.06 -26.04
N THR A 80 21.75 -16.59 -25.05
CA THR A 80 22.33 -17.94 -25.17
C THR A 80 21.21 -18.97 -25.23
N ALA A 81 21.24 -19.87 -26.20
CA ALA A 81 20.18 -20.87 -26.40
C ALA A 81 19.91 -21.65 -25.08
N GLY A 82 18.65 -21.70 -24.67
CA GLY A 82 18.20 -22.31 -23.43
C GLY A 82 18.05 -21.34 -22.24
N ASP A 83 18.67 -20.16 -22.28
CA ASP A 83 18.54 -19.18 -21.21
C ASP A 83 17.13 -18.58 -21.15
N GLU A 84 16.41 -18.50 -22.28
CA GLU A 84 15.01 -18.07 -22.35
C GLU A 84 14.05 -18.97 -21.54
N ALA A 85 14.43 -20.24 -21.36
CA ALA A 85 13.66 -21.19 -20.56
C ALA A 85 14.15 -21.26 -19.08
N LYS A 86 15.26 -20.59 -18.75
CA LYS A 86 15.91 -20.68 -17.45
C LYS A 86 15.72 -19.42 -16.61
N TYR A 87 15.66 -18.27 -17.25
CA TYR A 87 15.60 -16.99 -16.57
C TYR A 87 14.26 -16.28 -16.80
N PRO A 88 13.74 -15.53 -15.81
CA PRO A 88 12.52 -14.76 -15.96
C PRO A 88 12.72 -13.54 -16.86
N ILE A 89 11.62 -13.01 -17.38
CA ILE A 89 11.58 -11.69 -18.00
C ILE A 89 11.23 -10.66 -16.93
N VAL A 90 11.94 -9.54 -16.96
CA VAL A 90 11.64 -8.35 -16.14
C VAL A 90 11.41 -7.16 -17.07
N VAL A 91 10.49 -6.29 -16.68
CA VAL A 91 10.13 -5.08 -17.42
C VAL A 91 10.16 -3.88 -16.49
N SER A 92 10.91 -2.86 -16.85
CA SER A 92 10.86 -1.55 -16.24
C SER A 92 9.92 -0.66 -17.05
N VAL A 93 8.84 -0.20 -16.46
CA VAL A 93 7.87 0.70 -17.08
C VAL A 93 8.12 2.11 -16.54
N PRO A 94 8.74 3.00 -17.33
CA PRO A 94 8.98 4.38 -16.90
C PRO A 94 7.67 5.19 -16.93
N ALA A 95 7.60 6.26 -16.15
CA ALA A 95 6.45 7.17 -16.11
C ALA A 95 6.10 7.76 -17.50
N THR A 96 7.07 7.80 -18.41
CA THR A 96 6.92 8.31 -19.78
C THR A 96 6.42 7.27 -20.78
N ALA A 97 6.30 5.99 -20.40
CA ALA A 97 5.73 4.96 -21.27
C ALA A 97 4.28 5.32 -21.64
N ILE A 98 3.86 4.88 -22.82
CA ILE A 98 2.49 5.09 -23.33
C ILE A 98 1.72 3.78 -23.14
N ASP A 99 0.52 3.90 -22.57
CA ASP A 99 -0.43 2.82 -22.38
C ASP A 99 -1.60 2.97 -23.36
N SER A 100 -1.93 1.91 -24.10
CA SER A 100 -3.05 1.93 -25.06
C SER A 100 -4.42 2.12 -24.38
N ASP A 101 -4.55 1.80 -23.11
CA ASP A 101 -5.77 2.02 -22.32
C ASP A 101 -5.98 3.50 -21.93
N ASN A 102 -4.93 4.32 -22.06
CA ASN A 102 -4.95 5.76 -21.87
C ASN A 102 -4.49 6.50 -23.14
N PRO A 103 -5.27 6.49 -24.23
CA PRO A 103 -4.86 7.04 -25.51
C PRO A 103 -4.45 8.51 -25.40
N GLY A 104 -3.22 8.83 -25.83
CA GLY A 104 -2.65 10.18 -25.80
C GLY A 104 -2.04 10.60 -24.46
N GLY A 105 -2.05 9.74 -23.45
CA GLY A 105 -1.41 9.96 -22.14
C GLY A 105 -0.23 9.03 -21.89
N THR A 106 0.65 9.46 -20.99
CA THR A 106 1.69 8.61 -20.44
C THR A 106 1.15 7.82 -19.23
N VAL A 107 1.87 6.77 -18.85
CA VAL A 107 1.62 6.00 -17.63
C VAL A 107 1.63 6.89 -16.36
N GLY A 108 2.44 7.96 -16.36
CA GLY A 108 2.49 8.98 -15.31
C GLY A 108 3.28 8.60 -14.07
N LYS A 109 3.29 7.32 -13.68
CA LYS A 109 4.10 6.80 -12.57
C LYS A 109 4.80 5.52 -13.00
N ALA A 110 6.09 5.39 -12.65
CA ALA A 110 6.87 4.20 -12.96
C ALA A 110 6.39 2.99 -12.15
N TYR A 111 6.58 1.80 -12.72
CA TYR A 111 6.37 0.52 -12.05
C TYR A 111 7.15 -0.60 -12.76
N PHE A 112 6.98 -1.84 -12.34
CA PHE A 112 7.66 -2.99 -12.91
C PHE A 112 6.67 -4.09 -13.25
N LEU A 113 7.07 -4.94 -14.22
CA LEU A 113 6.36 -6.18 -14.53
C LEU A 113 7.37 -7.32 -14.66
N SER A 114 6.87 -8.56 -14.60
CA SER A 114 7.69 -9.75 -14.85
C SER A 114 6.86 -10.94 -15.36
N SER A 115 7.56 -11.95 -15.89
CA SER A 115 6.97 -13.22 -16.30
C SER A 115 7.94 -14.36 -16.01
N PRO A 116 7.45 -15.56 -15.64
CA PRO A 116 8.29 -16.72 -15.40
C PRO A 116 9.17 -17.12 -16.59
N ALA A 117 10.28 -17.79 -16.29
CA ALA A 117 11.15 -18.41 -17.30
C ALA A 117 10.33 -19.26 -18.29
N GLY A 118 10.62 -19.12 -19.57
CA GLY A 118 9.89 -19.78 -20.66
C GLY A 118 8.49 -19.21 -20.95
N LYS A 119 8.07 -18.14 -20.30
CA LYS A 119 6.75 -17.50 -20.44
C LYS A 119 6.83 -16.04 -20.92
N GLY A 120 7.89 -15.68 -21.64
CA GLY A 120 8.10 -14.31 -22.13
C GLY A 120 7.23 -13.88 -23.33
N GLY A 121 6.38 -14.74 -23.87
CA GLY A 121 5.51 -14.37 -24.99
C GLY A 121 4.48 -13.28 -24.69
N PHE A 122 4.05 -13.19 -23.43
CA PHE A 122 3.14 -12.15 -22.94
C PHE A 122 3.50 -11.80 -21.49
N VAL A 123 3.83 -10.54 -21.24
CA VAL A 123 4.22 -10.03 -19.92
C VAL A 123 3.20 -8.99 -19.46
N SER A 124 2.66 -9.17 -18.27
CA SER A 124 1.56 -8.36 -17.75
C SER A 124 1.59 -8.25 -16.22
N PRO A 125 0.77 -7.40 -15.62
CA PRO A 125 0.61 -7.36 -14.16
C PRO A 125 0.20 -8.71 -13.57
N LEU A 126 -0.60 -9.52 -14.26
CA LEU A 126 -1.00 -10.84 -13.78
C LEU A 126 0.13 -11.88 -13.89
N THR A 127 0.95 -11.84 -14.95
CA THR A 127 2.14 -12.71 -15.04
C THR A 127 3.16 -12.33 -13.96
N THR A 128 3.17 -11.07 -13.51
CA THR A 128 4.03 -10.60 -12.42
C THR A 128 3.62 -11.23 -11.08
N LEU A 129 2.31 -11.33 -10.80
CA LEU A 129 1.81 -12.08 -9.63
C LEU A 129 2.15 -13.58 -9.73
N VAL A 130 2.07 -14.17 -10.92
CA VAL A 130 2.49 -15.56 -11.14
C VAL A 130 3.98 -15.73 -10.86
N GLN A 131 4.83 -14.84 -11.40
CA GLN A 131 6.28 -14.89 -11.18
C GLN A 131 6.64 -14.76 -9.69
N GLN A 132 5.95 -13.93 -8.93
CA GLN A 132 6.15 -13.82 -7.47
C GLN A 132 5.93 -15.18 -6.78
N LYS A 133 4.85 -15.89 -7.14
CA LYS A 133 4.55 -17.20 -6.55
C LYS A 133 5.55 -18.28 -6.99
N VAL A 134 6.03 -18.21 -8.23
CA VAL A 134 7.11 -19.08 -8.73
C VAL A 134 8.40 -18.80 -7.95
N ALA A 135 8.76 -17.55 -7.73
CA ALA A 135 9.92 -17.18 -6.93
C ALA A 135 9.80 -17.63 -5.45
N ALA A 136 8.57 -17.80 -4.95
CA ALA A 136 8.29 -18.38 -3.64
C ALA A 136 8.27 -19.92 -3.63
N GLY A 137 8.58 -20.60 -4.76
CA GLY A 137 8.75 -22.05 -4.88
C GLY A 137 7.56 -22.80 -5.48
N ALA A 138 6.51 -22.11 -5.96
CA ALA A 138 5.42 -22.78 -6.66
C ALA A 138 5.82 -23.19 -8.09
N SER A 139 5.21 -24.26 -8.64
CA SER A 139 5.31 -24.50 -10.09
C SER A 139 4.55 -23.41 -10.85
N VAL A 140 4.91 -23.20 -12.13
CA VAL A 140 4.25 -22.20 -12.98
C VAL A 140 2.75 -22.46 -13.08
N GLU A 141 2.33 -23.70 -13.21
CA GLU A 141 0.94 -24.13 -13.31
C GLU A 141 0.17 -23.89 -12.01
N ALA A 142 0.78 -24.21 -10.85
CA ALA A 142 0.18 -23.97 -9.53
C ALA A 142 0.05 -22.47 -9.26
N ALA A 143 1.07 -21.67 -9.63
CA ALA A 143 1.08 -20.23 -9.49
C ALA A 143 0.01 -19.56 -10.37
N GLU A 144 -0.09 -19.95 -11.66
CA GLU A 144 -1.14 -19.47 -12.56
C GLU A 144 -2.53 -19.83 -12.01
N GLY A 145 -2.71 -21.07 -11.56
CA GLY A 145 -3.96 -21.54 -10.95
C GLY A 145 -4.37 -20.72 -9.73
N ALA A 146 -3.42 -20.37 -8.87
CA ALA A 146 -3.66 -19.54 -7.70
C ALA A 146 -4.09 -18.10 -8.07
N VAL A 147 -3.44 -17.49 -9.06
CA VAL A 147 -3.85 -16.15 -9.54
C VAL A 147 -5.21 -16.21 -10.23
N LYS A 148 -5.47 -17.24 -11.06
CA LYS A 148 -6.80 -17.45 -11.67
C LYS A 148 -7.90 -17.64 -10.61
N ALA A 149 -7.63 -18.38 -9.54
CA ALA A 149 -8.57 -18.54 -8.43
C ALA A 149 -8.89 -17.21 -7.73
N LEU A 150 -7.89 -16.33 -7.57
CA LEU A 150 -8.07 -14.98 -7.07
C LEU A 150 -9.05 -14.17 -7.94
N LEU A 151 -9.01 -14.37 -9.26
CA LEU A 151 -9.89 -13.70 -10.22
C LEU A 151 -11.23 -14.40 -10.44
N SER A 152 -11.51 -15.49 -9.75
CA SER A 152 -12.67 -16.37 -10.02
C SER A 152 -12.73 -16.87 -11.49
N ILE A 153 -11.57 -17.15 -12.08
CA ILE A 153 -11.46 -17.76 -13.41
C ILE A 153 -11.15 -19.25 -13.22
N SER A 154 -12.16 -20.09 -13.37
CA SER A 154 -12.02 -21.56 -13.24
C SER A 154 -11.72 -22.25 -14.56
N ASP A 155 -11.82 -21.54 -15.69
CA ASP A 155 -11.66 -22.07 -17.04
C ASP A 155 -10.18 -22.42 -17.34
N THR A 156 -9.94 -23.66 -17.76
CA THR A 156 -8.60 -24.12 -18.14
C THR A 156 -8.14 -23.58 -19.49
N THR A 157 -9.06 -23.10 -20.34
CA THR A 157 -8.76 -22.55 -21.67
C THR A 157 -8.23 -21.11 -21.60
N VAL A 158 -8.49 -20.38 -20.51
CA VAL A 158 -7.94 -19.04 -20.28
C VAL A 158 -6.56 -19.17 -19.64
N SER A 159 -5.51 -18.78 -20.34
CA SER A 159 -4.15 -18.66 -19.79
C SER A 159 -3.80 -17.20 -19.54
N LEU A 160 -3.18 -16.92 -18.40
CA LEU A 160 -2.66 -15.59 -18.07
C LEU A 160 -1.39 -15.24 -18.86
N PHE A 161 -0.80 -16.21 -19.53
CA PHE A 161 0.33 -16.03 -20.44
C PHE A 161 -0.07 -15.79 -21.91
N SER A 162 -1.36 -15.77 -22.20
CA SER A 162 -1.89 -15.39 -23.52
C SER A 162 -2.37 -13.94 -23.51
N ASP A 163 -2.40 -13.34 -24.70
CA ASP A 163 -2.85 -11.96 -24.90
C ASP A 163 -4.36 -11.83 -24.65
N TYR A 164 -4.73 -11.69 -23.37
CA TYR A 164 -6.13 -11.53 -22.96
C TYR A 164 -6.70 -10.16 -23.33
N VAL A 165 -5.84 -9.16 -23.63
CA VAL A 165 -6.27 -7.84 -24.10
C VAL A 165 -6.86 -7.97 -25.52
N ALA A 166 -6.16 -8.67 -26.43
CA ALA A 166 -6.70 -8.96 -27.76
C ALA A 166 -7.84 -10.00 -27.71
N ALA A 167 -7.72 -11.02 -26.86
CA ALA A 167 -8.65 -12.13 -26.80
C ALA A 167 -10.06 -11.71 -26.38
N GLN A 168 -10.24 -10.72 -25.50
CA GLN A 168 -11.56 -10.22 -25.12
C GLN A 168 -12.36 -9.72 -26.36
N GLY A 169 -11.70 -8.99 -27.27
CA GLY A 169 -12.35 -8.49 -28.48
C GLY A 169 -12.72 -9.60 -29.49
N THR A 170 -11.85 -10.61 -29.62
CA THR A 170 -12.09 -11.76 -30.49
C THR A 170 -13.18 -12.67 -29.91
N ALA A 171 -13.16 -12.96 -28.61
CA ALA A 171 -14.11 -13.82 -27.94
C ALA A 171 -15.55 -13.26 -27.93
N VAL A 172 -15.71 -11.94 -27.91
CA VAL A 172 -17.04 -11.29 -27.99
C VAL A 172 -17.83 -11.76 -29.21
N GLN A 173 -17.16 -12.10 -30.32
CA GLN A 173 -17.80 -12.53 -31.55
C GLN A 173 -18.22 -14.02 -31.54
N THR A 174 -17.61 -14.83 -30.69
CA THR A 174 -17.77 -16.30 -30.72
C THR A 174 -18.27 -16.90 -29.41
N ASP A 175 -17.93 -16.32 -28.26
CA ASP A 175 -18.30 -16.81 -26.92
C ASP A 175 -18.29 -15.66 -25.90
N ALA A 176 -19.49 -15.17 -25.57
CA ALA A 176 -19.66 -14.07 -24.61
C ALA A 176 -19.14 -14.42 -23.18
N THR A 177 -19.16 -15.71 -22.82
CA THR A 177 -18.67 -16.16 -21.50
C THR A 177 -17.14 -16.08 -21.45
N ALA A 178 -16.46 -16.53 -22.51
CA ALA A 178 -15.00 -16.38 -22.62
C ALA A 178 -14.59 -14.91 -22.67
N ALA A 179 -15.32 -14.08 -23.43
CA ALA A 179 -15.10 -12.63 -23.48
C ALA A 179 -15.15 -11.99 -22.09
N GLY A 180 -16.13 -12.34 -21.26
CA GLY A 180 -16.28 -11.86 -19.89
C GLY A 180 -15.09 -12.26 -18.99
N ARG A 181 -14.50 -13.44 -19.19
CA ARG A 181 -13.33 -13.89 -18.43
C ARG A 181 -12.06 -13.14 -18.84
N TYR A 182 -11.86 -12.90 -20.14
CA TYR A 182 -10.74 -12.10 -20.64
C TYR A 182 -10.84 -10.64 -20.21
N ALA A 183 -12.04 -10.06 -20.27
CA ALA A 183 -12.30 -8.71 -19.74
C ALA A 183 -11.97 -8.61 -18.26
N ARG A 184 -12.39 -9.60 -17.46
CA ARG A 184 -12.05 -9.65 -16.02
C ARG A 184 -10.55 -9.76 -15.78
N ALA A 185 -9.83 -10.56 -16.56
CA ALA A 185 -8.38 -10.64 -16.47
C ALA A 185 -7.73 -9.28 -16.76
N HIS A 186 -8.19 -8.58 -17.79
CA HIS A 186 -7.70 -7.25 -18.15
C HIS A 186 -8.02 -6.20 -17.06
N GLU A 187 -9.25 -6.15 -16.57
CA GLU A 187 -9.63 -5.25 -15.45
C GLU A 187 -8.78 -5.50 -14.21
N ALA A 188 -8.55 -6.77 -13.85
CA ALA A 188 -7.70 -7.13 -12.71
C ALA A 188 -6.23 -6.74 -12.94
N ALA A 189 -5.72 -6.90 -14.16
CA ALA A 189 -4.36 -6.45 -14.53
C ALA A 189 -4.20 -4.94 -14.27
N ARG A 190 -5.16 -4.13 -14.68
CA ARG A 190 -5.18 -2.68 -14.44
C ARG A 190 -5.22 -2.34 -12.95
N VAL A 191 -5.94 -3.10 -12.13
CA VAL A 191 -5.94 -2.93 -10.66
C VAL A 191 -4.56 -3.22 -10.08
N VAL A 192 -3.89 -4.29 -10.53
CA VAL A 192 -2.52 -4.61 -10.10
C VAL A 192 -1.55 -3.50 -10.50
N ALA A 193 -1.58 -3.05 -11.77
CA ALA A 193 -0.73 -1.97 -12.24
C ALA A 193 -0.93 -0.68 -11.44
N ALA A 194 -2.18 -0.27 -11.22
CA ALA A 194 -2.51 0.91 -10.43
C ALA A 194 -1.99 0.79 -8.98
N SER A 195 -2.06 -0.40 -8.38
CA SER A 195 -1.52 -0.66 -7.05
C SER A 195 0.00 -0.56 -7.01
N LEU A 196 0.69 -1.11 -8.01
CA LEU A 196 2.15 -0.97 -8.16
C LEU A 196 2.56 0.49 -8.30
N GLN A 197 1.92 1.23 -9.20
CA GLN A 197 2.16 2.67 -9.43
C GLN A 197 1.95 3.52 -8.18
N ALA A 198 0.95 3.18 -7.37
CA ALA A 198 0.61 3.93 -6.17
C ALA A 198 1.70 3.84 -5.09
N GLY A 199 2.40 2.71 -4.98
CA GLY A 199 3.39 2.48 -3.92
C GLY A 199 4.86 2.54 -4.37
N TYR A 200 5.15 2.35 -5.66
CA TYR A 200 6.51 2.16 -6.15
C TYR A 200 7.44 3.34 -5.82
N GLU A 201 6.98 4.56 -6.04
CA GLU A 201 7.77 5.78 -5.80
C GLU A 201 8.28 5.89 -4.36
N ALA A 202 7.52 5.38 -3.38
CA ALA A 202 7.85 5.47 -1.96
C ALA A 202 9.05 4.59 -1.55
N ILE A 203 9.32 3.49 -2.29
CA ILE A 203 10.33 2.48 -1.91
C ILE A 203 11.24 2.04 -3.06
N GLN A 204 11.06 2.55 -4.30
CA GLN A 204 11.85 2.16 -5.47
C GLN A 204 13.36 2.44 -5.35
N SER A 205 13.76 3.35 -4.48
CA SER A 205 15.17 3.70 -4.24
C SER A 205 15.93 2.67 -3.40
N ASP A 206 15.24 1.66 -2.86
CA ASP A 206 15.91 0.58 -2.12
C ASP A 206 16.69 -0.32 -3.07
N ALA A 207 17.93 -0.67 -2.69
CA ALA A 207 18.80 -1.51 -3.52
C ALA A 207 18.31 -2.95 -3.67
N ASP A 208 17.43 -3.44 -2.78
CA ASP A 208 16.82 -4.76 -2.86
C ASP A 208 15.52 -4.72 -3.65
N ALA A 209 15.62 -4.72 -4.97
CA ALA A 209 14.47 -4.66 -5.86
C ALA A 209 13.50 -5.84 -5.64
N LYS A 210 13.98 -7.03 -5.29
CA LYS A 210 13.09 -8.19 -5.03
C LYS A 210 12.23 -7.97 -3.79
N ALA A 211 12.80 -7.43 -2.73
CA ALA A 211 12.03 -7.09 -1.53
C ALA A 211 11.00 -5.98 -1.84
N VAL A 212 11.39 -4.96 -2.63
CA VAL A 212 10.47 -3.92 -3.12
C VAL A 212 9.31 -4.55 -3.90
N HIS A 213 9.61 -5.43 -4.85
CA HIS A 213 8.60 -6.10 -5.67
C HIS A 213 7.65 -6.94 -4.82
N LYS A 214 8.19 -7.71 -3.86
CA LYS A 214 7.38 -8.57 -2.98
C LYS A 214 6.39 -7.76 -2.15
N VAL A 215 6.83 -6.65 -1.55
CA VAL A 215 5.96 -5.75 -0.77
C VAL A 215 4.83 -5.19 -1.62
N LEU A 216 5.14 -4.67 -2.81
CA LEU A 216 4.14 -4.04 -3.68
C LEU A 216 3.16 -5.06 -4.27
N LEU A 217 3.64 -6.26 -4.61
CA LEU A 217 2.77 -7.33 -5.13
C LEU A 217 1.84 -7.88 -4.05
N ALA A 218 2.28 -7.94 -2.79
CA ALA A 218 1.39 -8.30 -1.68
C ALA A 218 0.23 -7.30 -1.54
N GLN A 219 0.49 -6.00 -1.69
CA GLN A 219 -0.58 -4.98 -1.70
C GLN A 219 -1.54 -5.15 -2.90
N ALA A 220 -0.99 -5.45 -4.08
CA ALA A 220 -1.82 -5.65 -5.26
C ALA A 220 -2.72 -6.90 -5.12
N GLU A 221 -2.21 -7.99 -4.53
CA GLU A 221 -3.03 -9.16 -4.19
C GLU A 221 -4.12 -8.85 -3.16
N ASP A 222 -3.79 -8.06 -2.13
CA ASP A 222 -4.76 -7.58 -1.15
C ASP A 222 -5.89 -6.80 -1.85
N ALA A 223 -5.56 -5.89 -2.77
CA ALA A 223 -6.54 -5.11 -3.51
C ALA A 223 -7.50 -6.00 -4.32
N LEU A 224 -6.99 -7.02 -5.02
CA LEU A 224 -7.82 -7.97 -5.76
C LEU A 224 -8.69 -8.84 -4.82
N THR A 225 -8.09 -9.35 -3.73
CA THR A 225 -8.80 -10.18 -2.74
C THR A 225 -9.97 -9.41 -2.14
N ILE A 226 -9.74 -8.17 -1.80
CA ILE A 226 -10.71 -7.26 -1.25
C ILE A 226 -11.84 -7.01 -2.25
N GLN A 227 -11.54 -6.62 -3.50
CA GLN A 227 -12.57 -6.36 -4.51
C GLN A 227 -13.40 -7.62 -4.81
N LYS A 228 -12.78 -8.80 -4.85
CA LYS A 228 -13.49 -10.05 -4.99
C LYS A 228 -14.45 -10.32 -3.82
N ALA A 229 -13.98 -10.15 -2.59
CA ALA A 229 -14.77 -10.42 -1.37
C ALA A 229 -15.99 -9.50 -1.24
N THR A 230 -15.95 -8.32 -1.85
CA THR A 230 -17.02 -7.32 -1.78
C THR A 230 -17.83 -7.18 -3.05
N ALA A 231 -17.48 -7.91 -4.11
CA ALA A 231 -18.30 -8.00 -5.29
C ALA A 231 -19.71 -8.51 -4.92
N ALA A 232 -20.74 -7.96 -5.55
CA ALA A 232 -22.12 -8.44 -5.40
C ALA A 232 -22.25 -9.93 -5.75
N ASP A 233 -21.42 -10.41 -6.66
CA ASP A 233 -21.23 -11.82 -7.00
C ASP A 233 -19.72 -12.17 -6.95
N SER A 234 -19.28 -12.84 -5.90
CA SER A 234 -17.88 -13.26 -5.72
C SER A 234 -17.45 -14.38 -6.68
N THR A 235 -18.40 -15.04 -7.36
CA THR A 235 -18.10 -16.04 -8.41
C THR A 235 -17.87 -15.38 -9.77
N ASN A 236 -18.35 -14.14 -9.93
CA ASN A 236 -18.17 -13.33 -11.13
C ASN A 236 -17.84 -11.87 -10.74
N PRO A 237 -16.72 -11.62 -10.03
CA PRO A 237 -16.36 -10.29 -9.54
C PRO A 237 -16.04 -9.36 -10.70
N THR A 238 -16.33 -8.06 -10.51
CA THR A 238 -15.81 -6.98 -11.33
C THR A 238 -14.66 -6.32 -10.61
N PHE A 239 -13.61 -5.93 -11.35
CA PHE A 239 -12.45 -5.23 -10.83
C PHE A 239 -12.43 -3.80 -11.37
N SER A 240 -12.01 -2.84 -10.54
CA SER A 240 -12.00 -1.44 -10.91
C SER A 240 -10.79 -0.72 -10.32
N THR A 241 -10.13 0.08 -11.13
CA THR A 241 -9.07 0.99 -10.68
C THR A 241 -9.60 2.16 -9.86
N ALA A 242 -10.91 2.47 -9.97
CA ALA A 242 -11.54 3.49 -9.15
C ALA A 242 -11.54 3.04 -7.68
N GLY A 243 -10.75 3.71 -6.85
CA GLY A 243 -10.59 3.36 -5.42
C GLY A 243 -9.37 2.48 -5.13
N VAL A 244 -8.52 2.18 -6.11
CA VAL A 244 -7.14 1.77 -5.83
C VAL A 244 -6.40 3.00 -5.34
N VAL A 245 -6.64 3.34 -4.09
CA VAL A 245 -5.78 4.25 -3.32
C VAL A 245 -4.64 3.38 -2.80
N ALA A 246 -3.42 3.93 -2.71
CA ALA A 246 -2.36 3.27 -1.97
C ALA A 246 -2.94 2.84 -0.61
N ALA A 247 -3.17 1.54 -0.43
CA ALA A 247 -3.82 1.02 0.77
C ALA A 247 -2.98 1.35 2.02
N ASP A 248 -1.67 1.51 1.81
CA ASP A 248 -0.70 1.80 2.84
C ASP A 248 0.03 3.13 2.57
N SER A 249 0.35 3.85 3.63
CA SER A 249 1.13 5.07 3.55
C SER A 249 2.59 4.78 3.17
N PRO A 250 3.37 5.77 2.68
CA PRO A 250 4.79 5.61 2.43
C PRO A 250 5.58 5.05 3.63
N ASN A 251 5.26 5.44 4.85
CA ASN A 251 5.90 4.91 6.05
C ASN A 251 5.53 3.44 6.30
N ALA A 252 4.29 3.03 6.03
CA ALA A 252 3.87 1.63 6.10
C ALA A 252 4.63 0.76 5.10
N LEU A 253 4.76 1.22 3.85
CA LEU A 253 5.53 0.53 2.81
C LEU A 253 6.99 0.34 3.19
N LYS A 254 7.63 1.38 3.72
CA LYS A 254 9.02 1.31 4.20
C LYS A 254 9.18 0.34 5.37
N LYS A 255 8.20 0.30 6.27
CA LYS A 255 8.19 -0.66 7.38
C LYS A 255 8.04 -2.09 6.88
N MET A 256 7.11 -2.36 5.96
CA MET A 256 6.95 -3.68 5.32
C MET A 256 8.23 -4.12 4.61
N LEU A 257 8.88 -3.20 3.87
CA LEU A 257 10.14 -3.48 3.20
C LEU A 257 11.26 -3.85 4.19
N ALA A 258 11.35 -3.15 5.31
CA ALA A 258 12.32 -3.46 6.34
C ALA A 258 12.08 -4.83 7.00
N PHE A 259 10.83 -5.22 7.24
CA PHE A 259 10.48 -6.56 7.69
C PHE A 259 10.85 -7.63 6.66
N GLU A 260 10.54 -7.38 5.38
CA GLU A 260 10.87 -8.32 4.30
C GLU A 260 12.39 -8.58 4.22
N LYS A 261 13.19 -7.55 4.41
CA LYS A 261 14.65 -7.64 4.42
C LYS A 261 15.23 -8.28 5.69
N GLY A 262 14.40 -8.78 6.60
CA GLY A 262 14.84 -9.47 7.80
C GLY A 262 15.39 -8.56 8.90
N ALA A 263 15.07 -7.28 8.90
CA ALA A 263 15.52 -6.31 9.90
C ALA A 263 15.04 -6.63 11.34
N ALA A 264 14.16 -7.61 11.51
CA ALA A 264 13.55 -7.96 12.80
C ALA A 264 14.28 -9.03 13.62
N ALA A 265 15.35 -9.68 13.12
CA ALA A 265 15.89 -10.91 13.71
C ALA A 265 17.23 -10.77 14.45
N ALA A 266 17.84 -9.56 14.50
CA ALA A 266 19.14 -9.33 15.17
C ALA A 266 18.94 -8.86 16.63
N ALA A 267 20.05 -8.78 17.39
CA ALA A 267 20.07 -8.11 18.69
C ALA A 267 19.31 -6.77 18.62
N THR A 268 18.54 -6.44 19.66
CA THR A 268 17.72 -5.24 19.68
C THR A 268 18.10 -4.33 20.84
N GLN A 269 17.91 -3.02 20.67
CA GLN A 269 17.96 -2.03 21.74
C GLN A 269 16.57 -1.48 22.02
N ALA A 270 16.28 -1.20 23.29
CA ALA A 270 15.02 -0.58 23.69
C ALA A 270 14.99 0.89 23.26
N VAL A 271 13.80 1.37 22.92
CA VAL A 271 13.51 2.77 22.62
C VAL A 271 12.22 3.19 23.31
N SER A 272 12.18 4.45 23.81
CA SER A 272 10.98 5.12 24.27
C SER A 272 10.85 6.47 23.60
N ILE A 273 9.72 6.74 22.99
CA ILE A 273 9.39 8.00 22.32
C ILE A 273 8.26 8.65 23.11
N ASP A 274 8.58 9.71 23.84
CA ASP A 274 7.62 10.41 24.68
C ASP A 274 6.82 11.42 23.88
N PHE A 275 5.55 11.53 24.20
CA PHE A 275 4.62 12.51 23.66
C PHE A 275 4.18 13.49 24.75
N ASP A 276 3.85 14.70 24.32
CA ASP A 276 3.24 15.74 25.16
C ASP A 276 2.23 16.53 24.34
N VAL A 277 1.38 17.30 24.98
CA VAL A 277 0.39 18.16 24.33
C VAL A 277 0.47 19.56 24.86
N THR A 278 0.47 20.54 23.94
CA THR A 278 0.42 21.96 24.25
C THR A 278 -0.67 22.67 23.45
N ALA A 279 -1.00 23.87 23.90
CA ALA A 279 -1.85 24.80 23.15
C ALA A 279 -1.13 26.15 23.11
N GLY A 280 -0.36 26.42 22.04
CA GLY A 280 0.45 27.63 21.94
C GLY A 280 1.50 27.75 23.07
N GLY A 281 2.07 26.63 23.50
CA GLY A 281 3.03 26.55 24.61
C GLY A 281 2.42 26.37 25.99
N GLN A 282 1.09 26.48 26.15
CA GLN A 282 0.41 26.14 27.40
C GLN A 282 0.27 24.63 27.56
N PRO A 283 0.56 24.02 28.73
CA PRO A 283 0.29 22.60 28.96
C PRO A 283 -1.20 22.27 28.81
N VAL A 284 -1.51 21.13 28.20
CA VAL A 284 -2.86 20.62 28.01
C VAL A 284 -3.07 19.37 28.88
N ALA A 285 -4.12 19.38 29.70
CA ALA A 285 -4.63 18.22 30.42
C ALA A 285 -6.14 18.38 30.63
N CYS A 286 -6.81 17.29 30.98
CA CYS A 286 -8.22 17.36 31.42
C CYS A 286 -8.37 18.34 32.60
N GLY A 287 -9.40 19.19 32.57
CA GLY A 287 -9.62 20.20 33.60
C GLY A 287 -8.78 21.48 33.49
N VAL A 288 -7.78 21.54 32.63
CA VAL A 288 -6.98 22.76 32.40
C VAL A 288 -7.72 23.69 31.44
N ALA A 289 -7.86 24.96 31.83
CA ALA A 289 -8.43 25.99 30.98
C ALA A 289 -7.40 26.42 29.90
N LEU A 290 -7.83 26.41 28.67
CA LEU A 290 -7.05 26.81 27.49
C LEU A 290 -7.62 28.12 26.93
N THR A 291 -6.77 28.94 26.36
CA THR A 291 -7.17 30.25 25.81
C THR A 291 -6.57 30.46 24.42
N GLY A 292 -7.22 31.27 23.60
CA GLY A 292 -6.65 31.74 22.34
C GLY A 292 -6.67 30.71 21.19
N LEU A 293 -7.56 29.73 21.24
CA LEU A 293 -7.60 28.68 20.22
C LEU A 293 -8.48 29.08 19.02
N GLY A 294 -8.03 28.65 17.84
CA GLY A 294 -8.74 28.88 16.57
C GLY A 294 -8.80 30.34 16.13
N THR A 295 -9.55 30.59 15.08
CA THR A 295 -9.63 31.92 14.43
C THR A 295 -10.35 32.99 15.28
N GLN A 296 -11.09 32.58 16.32
CA GLN A 296 -11.84 33.45 17.23
C GLN A 296 -11.20 33.56 18.62
N ALA A 297 -9.94 33.06 18.78
CA ALA A 297 -9.24 33.05 20.08
C ALA A 297 -10.11 32.45 21.22
N THR A 298 -10.77 31.35 20.92
CA THR A 298 -11.75 30.69 21.81
C THR A 298 -11.05 30.10 23.03
N SER A 299 -11.70 30.27 24.20
CA SER A 299 -11.29 29.64 25.47
C SER A 299 -12.18 28.45 25.81
N GLY A 300 -11.64 27.48 26.57
CA GLY A 300 -12.38 26.27 26.95
C GLY A 300 -11.47 25.18 27.49
N GLN A 301 -11.92 23.94 27.50
CA GLN A 301 -11.20 22.79 28.03
C GLN A 301 -11.28 21.61 27.03
N VAL A 302 -10.29 20.73 27.06
CA VAL A 302 -10.39 19.43 26.36
C VAL A 302 -11.41 18.53 27.10
N LYS A 303 -12.10 17.72 26.30
CA LYS A 303 -13.04 16.69 26.77
C LYS A 303 -12.57 15.29 26.40
N ASP A 304 -11.75 15.16 25.37
CA ASP A 304 -11.07 13.93 24.97
C ASP A 304 -9.80 14.29 24.21
N LEU A 305 -8.75 13.52 24.39
CA LEU A 305 -7.49 13.74 23.70
C LEU A 305 -6.75 12.42 23.53
N ARG A 306 -7.14 11.68 22.53
CA ARG A 306 -6.57 10.38 22.15
C ARG A 306 -6.27 10.33 20.66
N PHE A 307 -5.17 9.67 20.28
CA PHE A 307 -4.83 9.45 18.89
C PHE A 307 -3.96 8.21 18.70
N TYR A 308 -4.07 7.59 17.53
CA TYR A 308 -3.25 6.45 17.17
C TYR A 308 -2.01 6.90 16.40
N ILE A 309 -0.88 6.34 16.79
CA ILE A 309 0.39 6.42 16.05
C ILE A 309 0.76 5.03 15.55
N SER A 310 1.21 4.96 14.31
CA SER A 310 1.62 3.72 13.66
C SER A 310 2.86 3.92 12.80
N ASN A 311 3.39 2.82 12.22
CA ASN A 311 4.51 2.83 11.28
C ASN A 311 5.74 3.58 11.82
N VAL A 312 6.09 3.34 13.08
CA VAL A 312 7.22 4.02 13.74
C VAL A 312 8.54 3.52 13.19
N LEU A 313 9.32 4.44 12.64
CA LEU A 313 10.63 4.20 12.03
C LEU A 313 11.64 5.17 12.66
N LEU A 314 12.79 4.69 13.11
CA LEU A 314 13.91 5.55 13.47
C LEU A 314 14.79 5.80 12.24
N ILE A 315 15.37 6.99 12.14
CA ILE A 315 16.21 7.42 11.01
C ILE A 315 17.65 7.50 11.49
N ASP A 316 18.57 6.79 10.83
CA ASP A 316 19.99 6.87 11.13
C ASP A 316 20.68 8.06 10.43
N ALA A 317 21.98 8.24 10.69
CA ALA A 317 22.75 9.34 10.11
C ALA A 317 22.92 9.26 8.58
N GLN A 318 22.65 8.10 7.97
CA GLN A 318 22.66 7.89 6.53
C GLN A 318 21.26 8.07 5.91
N GLY A 319 20.25 8.44 6.72
CA GLY A 319 18.86 8.61 6.28
C GLY A 319 18.10 7.29 6.12
N ARG A 320 18.69 6.14 6.52
CA ARG A 320 17.97 4.85 6.47
C ARG A 320 16.91 4.81 7.55
N GLN A 321 15.75 4.34 7.20
CA GLN A 321 14.61 4.19 8.10
C GLN A 321 14.55 2.76 8.63
N VAL A 322 14.62 2.61 9.95
CA VAL A 322 14.68 1.32 10.64
C VAL A 322 13.42 1.16 11.49
N PRO A 323 12.62 0.08 11.30
CA PRO A 323 11.37 -0.09 11.99
C PRO A 323 11.56 -0.34 13.49
N VAL A 324 10.67 0.26 14.28
CA VAL A 324 10.51 -0.06 15.69
C VAL A 324 9.44 -1.15 15.82
N THR A 325 9.79 -2.28 16.43
CA THR A 325 8.82 -3.27 16.88
C THR A 325 8.26 -2.81 18.21
N LEU A 326 6.96 -2.49 18.25
CA LEU A 326 6.32 -2.00 19.45
C LEU A 326 6.21 -3.10 20.51
N ASP A 327 6.36 -2.71 21.79
CA ASP A 327 6.08 -3.61 22.91
C ASP A 327 4.57 -3.89 22.98
N GLU A 328 4.20 -5.12 23.33
CA GLU A 328 2.80 -5.48 23.54
C GLU A 328 2.34 -5.06 24.93
N ASN A 329 1.31 -4.20 24.98
CA ASN A 329 0.64 -3.78 26.21
C ASN A 329 -0.80 -3.32 25.90
N PRO A 330 -1.64 -2.94 26.88
CA PRO A 330 -3.02 -2.55 26.61
C PRO A 330 -3.19 -1.39 25.60
N ASN A 331 -2.18 -0.54 25.45
CA ASN A 331 -2.20 0.63 24.58
C ASN A 331 -1.29 0.50 23.35
N GLN A 332 -0.58 -0.59 23.21
CA GLN A 332 0.30 -0.86 22.06
C GLN A 332 0.18 -2.30 21.60
N SER A 333 0.12 -2.51 20.33
CA SER A 333 0.22 -3.84 19.75
C SER A 333 0.59 -3.77 18.29
N ARG A 334 1.42 -4.73 17.84
CA ARG A 334 1.87 -4.84 16.45
C ARG A 334 2.50 -3.54 15.95
N ASP A 335 1.75 -2.82 15.13
CA ASP A 335 2.21 -1.62 14.44
C ASP A 335 1.52 -0.34 14.95
N VAL A 336 0.73 -0.42 16.00
CA VAL A 336 -0.14 0.67 16.45
C VAL A 336 0.03 0.92 17.94
N ALA A 337 0.12 2.19 18.32
CA ALA A 337 0.03 2.66 19.69
C ALA A 337 -1.13 3.66 19.83
N LEU A 338 -1.90 3.54 20.89
CA LEU A 338 -2.86 4.54 21.31
C LEU A 338 -2.16 5.49 22.28
N ILE A 339 -2.00 6.73 21.91
CA ILE A 339 -1.56 7.80 22.81
C ILE A 339 -2.82 8.38 23.45
N ASP A 340 -2.83 8.41 24.79
CA ASP A 340 -3.98 8.76 25.60
C ASP A 340 -3.61 9.78 26.67
N PHE A 341 -4.12 10.99 26.54
CA PHE A 341 -4.00 12.08 27.52
C PHE A 341 -5.29 12.30 28.29
N GLU A 342 -6.31 11.49 28.04
CA GLU A 342 -7.58 11.54 28.72
C GLU A 342 -7.45 10.81 30.07
N ASP A 343 -7.75 11.49 31.19
CA ASP A 343 -7.54 11.00 32.56
C ASP A 343 -8.82 10.93 33.40
N ALA A 344 -9.98 11.05 32.77
CA ALA A 344 -11.30 11.05 33.39
C ALA A 344 -11.54 12.19 34.43
N THR A 345 -10.77 13.30 34.33
CA THR A 345 -10.97 14.50 35.18
C THR A 345 -11.55 15.69 34.40
N GLY A 346 -11.93 16.74 35.06
CA GLY A 346 -12.43 17.99 34.48
C GLY A 346 -13.64 17.78 33.55
N LYS A 347 -13.49 18.10 32.26
CA LYS A 347 -14.51 17.86 31.22
C LYS A 347 -14.37 16.49 30.56
N CYS A 348 -13.30 15.76 30.83
CA CYS A 348 -13.10 14.41 30.31
C CYS A 348 -14.05 13.42 31.00
N PRO A 349 -14.83 12.63 30.25
CA PRO A 349 -15.91 11.84 30.83
C PRO A 349 -15.41 10.58 31.52
N THR A 350 -15.88 10.31 32.71
CA THR A 350 -15.59 9.05 33.43
C THR A 350 -16.22 7.82 32.82
N SER A 351 -17.22 7.97 31.93
CA SER A 351 -17.97 6.86 31.34
C SER A 351 -17.31 6.26 30.08
N THR A 352 -16.43 7.01 29.40
CA THR A 352 -15.78 6.60 28.13
C THR A 352 -14.27 6.78 28.18
N GLY A 353 -13.74 7.36 29.24
CA GLY A 353 -12.32 7.56 29.49
C GLY A 353 -11.75 6.58 30.53
N THR A 354 -10.47 6.69 30.75
CA THR A 354 -9.73 5.92 31.74
C THR A 354 -8.91 6.89 32.61
N ALA A 355 -8.74 6.56 33.88
CA ALA A 355 -7.89 7.38 34.76
C ALA A 355 -6.38 7.23 34.44
N ALA A 356 -6.02 6.23 33.66
CA ALA A 356 -4.65 5.97 33.29
C ALA A 356 -4.36 6.56 31.88
N THR A 357 -3.34 7.40 31.81
CA THR A 357 -2.83 7.96 30.54
C THR A 357 -1.77 7.05 29.93
N HIS A 358 -1.53 7.21 28.61
CA HIS A 358 -0.46 6.54 27.89
C HIS A 358 0.22 7.53 26.95
N THR A 359 1.37 8.05 27.35
CA THR A 359 2.03 9.20 26.70
C THR A 359 3.39 8.85 26.09
N ALA A 360 3.74 7.57 26.00
CA ALA A 360 4.99 7.15 25.39
C ALA A 360 4.80 5.89 24.54
N ILE A 361 5.48 5.84 23.41
CA ILE A 361 5.63 4.63 22.62
C ILE A 361 6.91 3.92 23.07
N THR A 362 6.78 2.66 23.47
CA THR A 362 7.93 1.80 23.79
C THR A 362 8.08 0.68 22.79
N GLY A 363 9.31 0.23 22.59
CA GLY A 363 9.58 -0.84 21.65
C GLY A 363 11.06 -1.17 21.51
N LYS A 364 11.35 -1.93 20.48
CA LYS A 364 12.69 -2.42 20.16
C LYS A 364 13.06 -2.07 18.73
N VAL A 365 14.32 -1.73 18.54
CA VAL A 365 14.89 -1.40 17.23
C VAL A 365 16.26 -2.10 17.07
N ALA A 366 16.73 -2.32 15.86
CA ALA A 366 18.08 -2.81 15.62
C ALA A 366 19.11 -1.91 16.32
N PRO A 367 20.24 -2.45 16.84
CA PRO A 367 21.26 -1.64 17.47
C PRO A 367 21.83 -0.60 16.51
N GLY A 368 21.94 0.65 16.95
CA GLY A 368 22.43 1.73 16.12
C GLY A 368 22.30 3.09 16.78
N SER A 369 22.80 4.12 16.09
CA SER A 369 22.60 5.52 16.45
C SER A 369 21.57 6.13 15.54
N TYR A 370 20.52 6.70 16.12
CA TYR A 370 19.42 7.29 15.40
C TYR A 370 19.34 8.79 15.66
N VAL A 371 19.12 9.53 14.59
CA VAL A 371 19.11 11.00 14.59
C VAL A 371 17.75 11.58 14.20
N GLY A 372 16.80 10.72 13.81
CA GLY A 372 15.48 11.15 13.40
C GLY A 372 14.42 10.07 13.63
N VAL A 373 13.18 10.43 13.36
CA VAL A 373 12.01 9.55 13.47
C VAL A 373 10.99 9.86 12.37
N ALA A 374 10.31 8.83 11.89
CA ALA A 374 9.14 8.95 11.01
C ALA A 374 8.00 8.09 11.56
N MET A 375 6.76 8.54 11.40
CA MET A 375 5.57 7.84 11.86
C MET A 375 4.32 8.31 11.15
N THR A 376 3.21 7.63 11.41
CA THR A 376 1.90 7.93 10.83
C THR A 376 0.88 8.20 11.94
N LEU A 377 0.19 9.34 11.90
CA LEU A 377 -1.06 9.53 12.63
C LEU A 377 -2.15 8.72 11.92
N GLY A 378 -2.61 7.66 12.57
CA GLY A 378 -3.64 6.78 12.03
C GLY A 378 -3.40 5.31 12.32
N VAL A 379 -4.40 4.49 11.98
CA VAL A 379 -4.35 3.03 12.07
C VAL A 379 -4.13 2.47 10.66
N PRO A 380 -3.12 1.62 10.44
CA PRO A 380 -2.90 0.97 9.14
C PRO A 380 -4.11 0.13 8.72
N VAL A 381 -4.26 -0.12 7.43
CA VAL A 381 -5.28 -1.06 6.94
C VAL A 381 -5.01 -2.45 7.49
N ARG A 382 -3.74 -2.89 7.43
CA ARG A 382 -3.26 -4.20 7.89
C ARG A 382 -1.95 -4.06 8.65
N SER A 383 -1.60 -5.12 9.40
CA SER A 383 -0.27 -5.24 10.00
C SER A 383 0.83 -5.27 8.93
N ALA A 384 2.03 -4.83 9.28
CA ALA A 384 3.19 -4.86 8.39
C ALA A 384 3.88 -6.24 8.35
N ASP A 385 3.58 -7.10 9.30
CA ASP A 385 4.13 -8.46 9.38
C ASP A 385 3.50 -9.43 8.36
N ALA A 386 4.06 -10.63 8.27
CA ALA A 386 3.70 -11.61 7.24
C ALA A 386 2.23 -12.09 7.29
N ASP A 387 1.58 -12.00 8.44
CA ASP A 387 0.19 -12.43 8.60
C ASP A 387 -0.83 -11.40 8.07
N ARG A 388 -0.38 -10.17 7.79
CA ARG A 388 -1.20 -9.09 7.18
C ARG A 388 -2.58 -8.94 7.83
N LEU A 389 -2.68 -9.06 9.16
CA LEU A 389 -3.95 -8.98 9.88
C LEU A 389 -4.63 -7.62 9.70
N PRO A 390 -5.95 -7.57 9.51
CA PRO A 390 -6.69 -6.32 9.47
C PRO A 390 -6.52 -5.54 10.78
N LEU A 391 -6.29 -4.23 10.70
CA LEU A 391 -6.17 -3.35 11.87
C LEU A 391 -7.29 -2.30 11.90
N ASN A 392 -7.31 -1.35 10.97
CA ASN A 392 -8.28 -0.25 11.01
C ASN A 392 -9.74 -0.74 10.98
N HIS A 393 -10.03 -1.74 10.20
CA HIS A 393 -11.39 -2.30 10.03
C HIS A 393 -11.50 -3.72 10.61
N SER A 394 -10.65 -4.08 11.58
CA SER A 394 -10.81 -5.33 12.30
C SER A 394 -12.10 -5.35 13.10
N ASP A 395 -12.70 -6.54 13.24
CA ASP A 395 -13.85 -6.71 14.13
C ASP A 395 -13.44 -6.42 15.57
N THR A 396 -14.13 -5.46 16.21
CA THR A 396 -13.82 -5.04 17.59
C THR A 396 -14.08 -6.13 18.64
N THR A 397 -14.82 -7.16 18.27
CA THR A 397 -15.18 -8.29 19.16
C THR A 397 -14.36 -9.54 18.90
N ALA A 398 -13.58 -9.59 17.81
CA ALA A 398 -12.77 -10.76 17.49
C ALA A 398 -11.57 -10.87 18.43
N ALA A 399 -11.32 -12.07 18.94
CA ALA A 399 -10.21 -12.35 19.86
C ALA A 399 -8.82 -12.02 19.28
N ALA A 400 -8.67 -12.02 17.95
CA ALA A 400 -7.44 -11.63 17.27
C ALA A 400 -7.23 -10.12 17.17
N THR A 401 -8.25 -9.29 17.46
CA THR A 401 -8.14 -7.83 17.42
C THR A 401 -7.39 -7.34 18.66
N PRO A 402 -6.31 -6.57 18.49
CA PRO A 402 -5.60 -5.97 19.63
C PRO A 402 -6.53 -5.15 20.54
N ALA A 403 -6.32 -5.24 21.85
CA ALA A 403 -7.19 -4.60 22.85
C ALA A 403 -7.37 -3.09 22.63
N LEU A 404 -6.30 -2.38 22.24
CA LEU A 404 -6.37 -0.94 21.94
C LEU A 404 -7.31 -0.62 20.77
N LEU A 405 -7.51 -1.56 19.84
CA LEU A 405 -8.42 -1.42 18.69
C LEU A 405 -9.84 -1.88 19.01
N SER A 406 -10.09 -2.44 20.20
CA SER A 406 -11.42 -2.85 20.67
C SER A 406 -12.15 -1.75 21.45
N SER A 407 -11.52 -0.60 21.71
CA SER A 407 -12.11 0.52 22.44
C SER A 407 -13.33 1.10 21.73
N GLY A 408 -14.50 1.02 22.35
CA GLY A 408 -15.73 1.61 21.82
C GLY A 408 -15.66 3.14 21.66
N ALA A 409 -14.87 3.82 22.50
CA ALA A 409 -14.67 5.27 22.39
C ALA A 409 -13.94 5.68 21.11
N MET A 410 -13.01 4.84 20.65
CA MET A 410 -12.24 5.05 19.43
C MET A 410 -12.85 4.36 18.21
N ALA A 411 -13.88 3.54 18.38
CA ALA A 411 -14.61 2.93 17.27
C ALA A 411 -15.41 3.99 16.51
N TRP A 412 -15.52 3.79 15.19
CA TRP A 412 -16.25 4.68 14.30
C TRP A 412 -17.30 3.89 13.52
N SER A 413 -18.45 3.67 14.15
CA SER A 413 -19.46 2.71 13.69
C SER A 413 -19.95 2.96 12.26
N TRP A 414 -20.15 4.23 11.86
CA TRP A 414 -20.67 4.55 10.51
C TRP A 414 -19.62 4.38 9.39
N GLN A 415 -18.33 4.27 9.72
CA GLN A 415 -17.26 3.93 8.78
C GLN A 415 -16.71 2.52 9.02
N SER A 416 -17.16 1.85 10.08
CA SER A 416 -16.71 0.52 10.50
C SER A 416 -15.20 0.40 10.69
N GLY A 417 -14.59 1.50 11.11
CA GLY A 417 -13.17 1.62 11.36
C GLY A 417 -12.87 2.27 12.72
N ARG A 418 -11.72 2.89 12.81
CA ARG A 418 -11.25 3.60 14.01
C ARG A 418 -11.18 5.10 13.74
N LYS A 419 -11.47 5.90 14.78
CA LYS A 419 -11.04 7.31 14.82
C LYS A 419 -9.53 7.30 15.00
N PHE A 420 -8.79 7.89 14.09
CA PHE A 420 -7.33 8.03 14.17
C PHE A 420 -6.93 9.07 15.23
N SER A 421 -7.75 10.12 15.36
CA SER A 421 -7.73 11.01 16.50
C SER A 421 -9.15 11.24 17.01
N LYS A 422 -9.27 11.34 18.32
CA LYS A 422 -10.45 11.80 19.02
C LYS A 422 -10.01 12.93 19.92
N ILE A 423 -10.11 14.16 19.39
CA ILE A 423 -9.79 15.38 20.11
C ILE A 423 -11.09 16.17 20.21
N GLU A 424 -11.59 16.33 21.43
CA GLU A 424 -12.84 16.99 21.72
C GLU A 424 -12.57 18.22 22.60
N PHE A 425 -13.05 19.37 22.18
CA PHE A 425 -12.90 20.64 22.87
C PHE A 425 -14.26 21.20 23.27
N VAL A 426 -14.40 21.67 24.49
CA VAL A 426 -15.60 22.31 25.02
C VAL A 426 -15.29 23.79 25.25
N PRO A 427 -15.72 24.68 24.36
CA PRO A 427 -15.64 26.12 24.59
C PRO A 427 -16.39 26.56 25.83
N ASP A 428 -15.94 27.66 26.46
CA ASP A 428 -16.64 28.26 27.61
C ASP A 428 -18.02 28.81 27.23
N ALA A 429 -18.19 29.23 25.95
CA ALA A 429 -19.48 29.63 25.42
C ALA A 429 -20.05 28.55 24.49
N PRO A 430 -21.38 28.40 24.37
CA PRO A 430 -21.99 27.50 23.42
C PRO A 430 -21.59 27.83 21.97
N ILE A 431 -21.34 26.80 21.16
CA ILE A 431 -21.00 26.91 19.75
C ILE A 431 -22.26 27.22 18.95
N ALA A 432 -22.27 28.34 18.24
CA ALA A 432 -23.38 28.72 17.38
C ALA A 432 -23.52 27.79 16.16
N ARG A 433 -24.77 27.50 15.76
CA ARG A 433 -25.11 26.70 14.59
C ARG A 433 -26.19 27.41 13.76
N PRO A 434 -26.43 27.01 12.51
CA PRO A 434 -27.55 27.52 11.71
C PRO A 434 -28.90 27.36 12.41
N SER A 435 -29.02 26.33 13.28
CA SER A 435 -30.20 26.10 14.13
C SER A 435 -29.75 25.62 15.51
N GLY A 436 -29.89 26.49 16.50
CA GLY A 436 -29.53 26.20 17.90
C GLY A 436 -28.04 26.32 18.20
N THR A 437 -27.60 25.55 19.17
CA THR A 437 -26.21 25.53 19.64
C THR A 437 -25.74 24.13 19.93
N THR A 438 -24.42 23.94 20.05
CA THR A 438 -23.79 22.71 20.57
C THR A 438 -22.72 23.07 21.57
N THR A 439 -22.22 22.10 22.32
CA THR A 439 -21.27 22.34 23.42
C THR A 439 -19.89 21.75 23.18
N THR A 440 -19.71 20.92 22.17
CA THR A 440 -18.43 20.23 21.90
C THR A 440 -18.03 20.44 20.45
N TRP A 441 -16.79 20.84 20.22
CA TRP A 441 -16.16 20.90 18.89
C TRP A 441 -15.20 19.70 18.75
N ASN A 442 -15.41 18.89 17.75
CA ASN A 442 -14.71 17.61 17.60
C ASN A 442 -13.69 17.64 16.47
N VAL A 443 -12.58 16.94 16.65
CA VAL A 443 -11.69 16.47 15.58
C VAL A 443 -11.68 14.94 15.64
N HIS A 444 -12.56 14.35 14.87
CA HIS A 444 -12.59 12.90 14.68
C HIS A 444 -12.00 12.58 13.31
N LEU A 445 -10.67 12.43 13.27
CA LEU A 445 -9.96 11.99 12.06
C LEU A 445 -10.14 10.49 11.90
N GLY A 446 -10.32 10.04 10.67
CA GLY A 446 -10.39 8.63 10.31
C GLY A 446 -10.67 8.45 8.82
N SER A 447 -10.50 7.24 8.30
CA SER A 447 -10.79 6.95 6.88
C SER A 447 -12.27 7.10 6.57
N THR A 448 -12.60 7.69 5.41
CA THR A 448 -13.99 7.89 4.96
C THR A 448 -14.21 7.39 3.54
N GLY A 449 -15.48 7.24 3.14
CA GLY A 449 -15.84 6.67 1.85
C GLY A 449 -15.45 5.20 1.74
N CYS A 450 -15.45 4.48 2.87
CA CYS A 450 -15.05 3.08 2.93
C CYS A 450 -16.12 2.18 2.31
N LYS A 451 -15.69 1.24 1.46
CA LYS A 451 -16.52 0.25 0.78
C LYS A 451 -16.21 -1.14 1.31
N GLY A 452 -17.22 -1.97 1.44
CA GLY A 452 -17.08 -3.33 1.92
C GLY A 452 -18.22 -3.77 2.81
N ASP A 453 -18.06 -4.91 3.47
CA ASP A 453 -18.97 -5.40 4.49
C ASP A 453 -18.35 -5.19 5.88
N PRO A 454 -18.70 -4.08 6.54
CA PRO A 454 -18.15 -3.77 7.85
C PRO A 454 -18.56 -4.79 8.93
N THR A 455 -19.69 -5.47 8.75
CA THR A 455 -20.16 -6.48 9.70
C THR A 455 -19.30 -7.73 9.70
N LYS A 456 -18.52 -7.93 8.63
CA LYS A 456 -17.55 -9.03 8.49
C LYS A 456 -16.10 -8.59 8.69
N GLY A 457 -15.85 -7.33 9.10
CA GLY A 457 -14.50 -6.80 9.19
C GLY A 457 -13.80 -6.65 7.83
N VAL A 458 -14.56 -6.75 6.73
CA VAL A 458 -14.03 -6.68 5.37
C VAL A 458 -14.34 -5.30 4.80
N VAL A 459 -13.45 -4.35 5.02
CA VAL A 459 -13.47 -3.08 4.29
C VAL A 459 -12.41 -3.12 3.20
N THR A 460 -12.84 -2.81 1.99
CA THR A 460 -12.07 -3.02 0.76
C THR A 460 -11.13 -1.88 0.43
N ALA A 461 -11.65 -0.68 0.53
CA ALA A 461 -10.92 0.55 0.30
C ALA A 461 -11.71 1.70 0.93
N CYS A 462 -11.02 2.75 1.31
CA CYS A 462 -11.62 4.01 1.67
C CYS A 462 -11.17 5.04 0.62
N THR A 463 -12.11 5.78 0.04
CA THR A 463 -11.79 6.82 -0.94
C THR A 463 -10.86 7.86 -0.33
N ASN A 464 -11.04 8.16 0.95
CA ASN A 464 -10.20 9.08 1.70
C ASN A 464 -9.55 8.33 2.87
N PRO A 465 -8.32 7.88 2.76
CA PRO A 465 -7.60 7.17 3.83
C PRO A 465 -7.32 8.04 5.05
N ASN A 466 -7.14 9.36 4.89
CA ASN A 466 -7.00 10.38 5.94
C ASN A 466 -5.91 10.07 6.98
N ARG A 467 -4.85 9.38 6.58
CA ARG A 467 -3.66 9.14 7.40
C ARG A 467 -2.64 10.22 7.14
N MET A 468 -1.97 10.69 8.18
CA MET A 468 -0.94 11.70 8.06
C MET A 468 0.43 11.11 8.40
N ASP A 469 1.29 11.00 7.41
CA ASP A 469 2.71 10.71 7.61
C ASP A 469 3.43 11.98 8.03
N PHE A 470 4.37 11.86 8.98
CA PHE A 470 5.25 12.95 9.36
C PHE A 470 6.61 12.41 9.81
N SER A 471 7.63 13.25 9.72
CA SER A 471 8.98 12.88 10.11
C SER A 471 9.76 14.06 10.66
N PHE A 472 10.73 13.74 11.50
CA PHE A 472 11.70 14.69 12.02
C PHE A 472 13.11 14.16 11.75
N ALA A 473 13.85 14.83 10.89
CA ALA A 473 15.22 14.45 10.54
C ALA A 473 16.21 14.68 11.71
N ALA A 474 15.81 15.52 12.68
CA ALA A 474 16.57 15.79 13.89
C ALA A 474 15.69 15.44 15.12
N PHE A 475 15.87 14.23 15.64
CA PHE A 475 15.16 13.75 16.84
C PHE A 475 16.04 12.76 17.61
N ASN A 476 16.15 12.97 18.91
CA ASN A 476 16.81 12.07 19.85
C ASN A 476 15.84 11.65 20.96
N ALA A 477 15.44 10.39 20.94
CA ALA A 477 14.46 9.85 21.88
C ALA A 477 14.91 9.92 23.36
N GLY A 478 16.21 10.00 23.63
CA GLY A 478 16.74 10.13 24.99
C GLY A 478 16.61 11.53 25.60
N THR A 479 16.56 12.58 24.78
CA THR A 479 16.61 13.99 25.23
C THR A 479 15.44 14.84 24.72
N GLN A 480 14.63 14.29 23.80
CA GLN A 480 13.56 15.02 23.15
C GLN A 480 12.26 14.23 23.19
N LYS A 481 11.16 14.94 23.11
CA LYS A 481 9.78 14.43 22.99
C LYS A 481 9.07 15.01 21.78
N ILE A 482 8.01 14.36 21.35
CA ILE A 482 7.12 14.85 20.29
C ILE A 482 5.94 15.54 20.95
N VAL A 483 5.63 16.74 20.51
CA VAL A 483 4.56 17.57 21.09
C VAL A 483 3.48 17.79 20.04
N LEU A 484 2.24 17.43 20.36
CA LEU A 484 1.05 17.84 19.63
C LEU A 484 0.64 19.26 20.10
N ASP A 485 0.56 20.23 19.19
CA ASP A 485 0.12 21.59 19.53
C ASP A 485 -1.31 21.84 19.04
N LEU A 486 -2.25 21.96 19.98
CA LEU A 486 -3.65 22.24 19.68
C LEU A 486 -3.87 23.62 19.06
N ALA A 487 -3.01 24.61 19.34
CA ALA A 487 -3.11 25.91 18.70
C ALA A 487 -2.79 25.82 17.21
N GLU A 488 -1.81 25.00 16.82
CA GLU A 488 -1.51 24.72 15.41
C GLU A 488 -2.62 23.87 14.76
N LEU A 489 -3.16 22.86 15.46
CA LEU A 489 -4.26 22.03 14.96
C LEU A 489 -5.50 22.87 14.64
N PHE A 490 -5.87 23.77 15.54
CA PHE A 490 -7.06 24.62 15.39
C PHE A 490 -6.82 25.94 14.69
N ARG A 491 -5.60 26.23 14.23
CA ARG A 491 -5.19 27.53 13.65
C ARG A 491 -6.16 28.09 12.62
N HIS A 492 -6.73 27.20 11.79
CA HIS A 492 -7.60 27.57 10.66
C HIS A 492 -9.09 27.29 10.94
N SER A 493 -9.45 26.91 12.17
CA SER A 493 -10.80 26.50 12.55
C SER A 493 -11.50 27.56 13.39
N ASN A 494 -12.80 27.74 13.17
CA ASN A 494 -13.66 28.56 14.02
C ASN A 494 -14.33 27.70 15.09
N LEU A 495 -13.81 27.73 16.31
CA LEU A 495 -14.31 26.90 17.43
C LEU A 495 -15.58 27.46 18.08
N ALA A 496 -16.04 28.63 17.69
CA ALA A 496 -17.28 29.26 18.18
C ALA A 496 -18.48 29.05 17.25
N TYR A 497 -18.26 28.42 16.10
CA TYR A 497 -19.30 28.18 15.09
C TYR A 497 -19.17 26.79 14.50
N ASP A 498 -20.31 26.20 14.11
CA ASP A 498 -20.44 24.92 13.42
C ASP A 498 -21.51 25.05 12.34
N GLY A 499 -21.17 24.73 11.08
CA GLY A 499 -22.03 24.89 9.91
C GLY A 499 -23.16 23.88 9.78
N GLY A 500 -23.18 22.87 10.64
CA GLY A 500 -24.22 21.82 10.67
C GLY A 500 -23.66 20.40 10.54
N GLY A 501 -24.54 19.42 10.69
CA GLY A 501 -24.12 18.01 10.74
C GLY A 501 -23.68 17.58 12.15
N ALA A 502 -22.72 16.69 12.27
CA ALA A 502 -22.06 16.38 13.53
C ALA A 502 -21.05 17.50 13.84
N ALA A 503 -21.00 17.94 15.11
CA ALA A 503 -20.23 19.13 15.47
C ALA A 503 -18.72 18.95 15.29
N GLY A 504 -18.07 19.93 14.65
CA GLY A 504 -16.66 19.91 14.30
C GLY A 504 -16.34 19.00 13.11
N CYS A 505 -15.06 18.75 12.83
CA CYS A 505 -14.63 17.96 11.68
C CYS A 505 -14.78 16.45 11.90
N MET A 506 -15.57 15.79 11.08
CA MET A 506 -15.77 14.32 11.04
C MET A 506 -15.11 13.67 9.83
N SER A 507 -14.03 14.23 9.32
CA SER A 507 -13.26 13.73 8.17
C SER A 507 -14.02 13.62 6.84
N GLY A 508 -15.20 14.17 6.73
CA GLY A 508 -15.96 14.23 5.47
C GLY A 508 -15.38 15.27 4.52
N SER A 509 -15.24 14.93 3.24
CA SER A 509 -14.77 15.91 2.24
C SER A 509 -15.75 17.07 2.01
N THR A 510 -16.99 16.92 2.43
CA THR A 510 -18.06 17.95 2.35
C THR A 510 -18.38 18.56 3.70
N ASP A 511 -17.69 18.15 4.76
CA ASP A 511 -17.88 18.68 6.11
C ASP A 511 -17.25 20.08 6.19
N PRO A 512 -18.03 21.14 6.51
CA PRO A 512 -17.58 22.52 6.45
C PRO A 512 -16.48 22.87 7.48
N GLU A 513 -16.31 22.07 8.52
CA GLU A 513 -15.30 22.25 9.55
C GLU A 513 -13.97 21.55 9.22
N CYS A 514 -13.96 20.61 8.28
CA CYS A 514 -12.76 19.83 7.96
C CYS A 514 -11.66 20.59 7.19
N PRO A 515 -11.93 21.56 6.29
CA PRO A 515 -10.86 22.23 5.56
C PRO A 515 -9.75 22.80 6.45
N GLY A 516 -10.08 23.41 7.58
CA GLY A 516 -9.11 23.99 8.51
C GLY A 516 -8.23 22.92 9.19
N ILE A 517 -8.81 21.81 9.58
CA ILE A 517 -8.11 20.69 10.23
C ILE A 517 -7.20 19.97 9.22
N PHE A 518 -7.71 19.68 8.03
CA PHE A 518 -6.94 19.00 6.98
C PHE A 518 -5.77 19.86 6.49
N GLN A 519 -5.96 21.17 6.38
CA GLN A 519 -4.89 22.11 6.08
C GLN A 519 -3.80 22.08 7.17
N ALA A 520 -4.18 22.09 8.46
CA ALA A 520 -3.23 22.02 9.57
C ALA A 520 -2.43 20.71 9.55
N LEU A 521 -3.10 19.58 9.30
CA LEU A 521 -2.51 18.25 9.23
C LEU A 521 -1.76 17.99 7.91
N GLN A 522 -1.84 18.89 6.91
CA GLN A 522 -1.28 18.68 5.57
C GLN A 522 -1.81 17.40 4.91
N ILE A 523 -3.11 17.18 5.02
CA ILE A 523 -3.85 16.14 4.29
C ILE A 523 -4.68 16.84 3.21
N ASP A 524 -4.62 16.36 1.99
CA ASP A 524 -5.51 16.82 0.92
C ASP A 524 -6.94 16.35 1.18
N LEU A 525 -7.87 17.29 1.34
CA LEU A 525 -9.24 16.98 1.75
C LEU A 525 -10.00 16.16 0.70
N ALA A 526 -9.67 16.31 -0.58
CA ALA A 526 -10.36 15.60 -1.65
C ALA A 526 -9.92 14.15 -1.77
N SER A 527 -8.64 13.89 -1.60
CA SER A 527 -8.05 12.54 -1.75
C SER A 527 -7.77 11.83 -0.42
N GLY A 528 -7.71 12.56 0.70
CA GLY A 528 -7.30 12.02 2.00
C GLY A 528 -5.83 11.61 2.08
N LEU A 529 -4.98 12.06 1.13
CA LEU A 529 -3.57 11.74 1.07
C LEU A 529 -2.71 12.85 1.69
N PRO A 530 -1.54 12.50 2.29
CA PRO A 530 -0.61 13.51 2.79
C PRO A 530 -0.08 14.41 1.68
N ILE A 531 -0.10 15.72 1.89
CA ILE A 531 0.51 16.70 0.99
C ILE A 531 2.02 16.70 1.23
N ASN A 532 2.81 16.37 0.21
CA ASN A 532 4.28 16.29 0.29
C ASN A 532 4.77 15.47 1.51
N GLY A 533 4.10 14.33 1.80
CA GLY A 533 4.44 13.48 2.94
C GLY A 533 4.33 14.17 4.31
N GLY A 534 3.47 15.17 4.45
CA GLY A 534 3.28 15.91 5.71
C GLY A 534 4.41 16.87 6.07
N ALA A 535 5.36 17.14 5.17
CA ALA A 535 6.58 17.89 5.49
C ALA A 535 6.34 19.32 6.01
N ALA A 536 5.23 19.96 5.64
CA ALA A 536 4.89 21.31 6.05
C ALA A 536 3.97 21.38 7.30
N GLN A 537 3.59 20.24 7.87
CA GLN A 537 2.77 20.22 9.07
C GLN A 537 3.51 20.87 10.26
N LYS A 538 2.76 21.52 11.17
CA LYS A 538 3.26 22.12 12.40
C LYS A 538 2.54 21.62 13.64
N VAL A 539 1.55 20.76 13.44
CA VAL A 539 0.73 20.19 14.51
C VAL A 539 1.57 19.33 15.45
N PHE A 540 2.51 18.56 14.89
CA PHE A 540 3.52 17.87 15.68
C PHE A 540 4.86 18.58 15.57
N ALA A 541 5.58 18.69 16.69
CA ALA A 541 6.90 19.31 16.76
C ALA A 541 7.80 18.57 17.76
N VAL A 542 9.11 18.72 17.60
CA VAL A 542 10.10 18.20 18.56
C VAL A 542 10.41 19.27 19.61
N ARG A 543 10.47 18.87 20.88
CA ARG A 543 10.89 19.71 22.02
C ARG A 543 11.84 18.92 22.91
N ALA A 544 12.63 19.62 23.72
CA ALA A 544 13.40 19.00 24.80
C ALA A 544 12.47 18.38 25.84
N LYS A 545 12.92 17.31 26.50
CA LYS A 545 12.24 16.68 27.64
C LYS A 545 12.27 17.56 28.86
#